data_7e2507be4a2f65bb89be02676621feac
#
_entry.id   7e2507be4a2f65bb89be02676621feac
#
_cell.length_a   1.000
_cell.length_b   1.000
_cell.length_c   1.000
_cell.angle_alpha   90.00
_cell.angle_beta   90.00
_cell.angle_gamma   90.00
#
_symmetry.space_group_name_H-M   'P 1'
#
loop_
_entity.id
_entity.type
_entity.pdbx_description
1 polymer ?
#
loop_
_entity_poly.entity_id
_entity_poly.type
_entity_poly.pdbx_seq_one_letter_code
_entity_poly.pdbx_strand_id
1 'polypeptide(L)'
;MKPNASRPVHRWPVRITHWINLFAMVCMFMSGWEIYNASPLFDFRFPPQMTLGGWLGGAIGWHLAVMWLLALNATCYLLWSLFSGHFRRDLLPLRVGALRQDIWLALTLRLRHRHGHYNAIQKLM
;
A
#
# COMPACT_ATOMS: atom_id res chain seq x y z
N MET A 1 32.44 -6.97 -23.23
CA MET A 1 31.52 -6.30 -22.30
C MET A 1 30.19 -7.04 -22.29
N LYS A 2 29.88 -7.78 -21.23
CA LYS A 2 28.56 -8.41 -21.09
C LYS A 2 27.55 -7.32 -20.72
N PRO A 3 26.40 -7.21 -21.42
CA PRO A 3 25.38 -6.24 -21.03
C PRO A 3 24.90 -6.59 -19.61
N ASN A 4 24.96 -5.59 -18.73
CA ASN A 4 24.42 -5.68 -17.38
C ASN A 4 22.91 -5.92 -17.52
N ALA A 5 22.48 -7.16 -17.40
CA ALA A 5 21.07 -7.48 -17.33
C ALA A 5 20.50 -6.77 -16.11
N SER A 6 19.69 -5.75 -16.36
CA SER A 6 18.96 -5.01 -15.32
C SER A 6 18.13 -6.01 -14.51
N ARG A 7 18.59 -6.35 -13.31
CA ARG A 7 17.82 -7.19 -12.39
C ARG A 7 16.51 -6.45 -12.10
N PRO A 8 15.36 -7.09 -12.21
CA PRO A 8 14.09 -6.43 -11.92
C PRO A 8 14.13 -5.90 -10.49
N VAL A 9 13.85 -4.61 -10.34
CA VAL A 9 13.96 -3.85 -9.09
C VAL A 9 13.07 -4.43 -7.99
N HIS A 10 11.97 -5.10 -8.38
CA HIS A 10 11.04 -5.73 -7.44
C HIS A 10 10.84 -7.20 -7.76
N ARG A 11 10.96 -8.05 -6.72
CA ARG A 11 10.65 -9.47 -6.80
C ARG A 11 9.15 -9.68 -7.02
N TRP A 12 8.80 -10.77 -7.68
CA TRP A 12 7.41 -11.16 -7.99
C TRP A 12 6.43 -11.03 -6.79
N PRO A 13 6.74 -11.50 -5.57
CA PRO A 13 5.82 -11.40 -4.44
C PRO A 13 5.45 -9.95 -4.09
N VAL A 14 6.40 -9.02 -4.16
CA VAL A 14 6.15 -7.60 -3.90
C VAL A 14 5.15 -7.02 -4.90
N ARG A 15 5.27 -7.37 -6.17
CA ARG A 15 4.36 -6.90 -7.23
C ARG A 15 2.95 -7.45 -7.04
N ILE A 16 2.82 -8.75 -6.74
CA ILE A 16 1.52 -9.39 -6.50
C ILE A 16 0.84 -8.76 -5.29
N THR A 17 1.55 -8.63 -4.17
CA THR A 17 1.05 -7.99 -2.95
C THR A 17 0.56 -6.56 -3.21
N HIS A 18 1.32 -5.81 -4.01
CA HIS A 18 0.94 -4.43 -4.35
C HIS A 18 -0.38 -4.37 -5.13
N TRP A 19 -0.56 -5.24 -6.14
CA TRP A 19 -1.80 -5.27 -6.93
C TRP A 19 -3.00 -5.74 -6.12
N ILE A 20 -2.81 -6.71 -5.21
CA ILE A 20 -3.86 -7.15 -4.29
C ILE A 20 -4.26 -5.99 -3.36
N ASN A 21 -3.29 -5.26 -2.81
CA ASN A 21 -3.55 -4.10 -1.97
C ASN A 21 -4.28 -3.00 -2.73
N LEU A 22 -3.88 -2.71 -3.96
CA LEU A 22 -4.55 -1.70 -4.78
C LEU A 22 -6.02 -2.07 -5.02
N PHE A 23 -6.30 -3.31 -5.43
CA PHE A 23 -7.65 -3.80 -5.62
C PHE A 23 -8.47 -3.73 -4.32
N ALA A 24 -7.89 -4.21 -3.22
CA ALA A 24 -8.54 -4.21 -1.92
C ALA A 24 -8.85 -2.79 -1.44
N MET A 25 -7.93 -1.84 -1.61
CA MET A 25 -8.14 -0.44 -1.25
C MET A 25 -9.30 0.18 -2.02
N VAL A 26 -9.42 -0.06 -3.32
CA VAL A 26 -10.56 0.41 -4.13
C VAL A 26 -11.87 -0.14 -3.59
N CYS A 27 -11.94 -1.45 -3.31
CA CYS A 27 -13.13 -2.07 -2.74
C CYS A 27 -13.47 -1.53 -1.34
N MET A 28 -12.45 -1.25 -0.51
CA MET A 28 -12.62 -0.63 0.81
C MET A 28 -13.25 0.77 0.71
N PHE A 29 -12.78 1.60 -0.20
CA PHE A 29 -13.36 2.92 -0.42
C PHE A 29 -14.80 2.82 -0.91
N MET A 30 -15.05 2.01 -1.94
CA MET A 30 -16.39 1.87 -2.51
C MET A 30 -17.41 1.32 -1.51
N SER A 31 -17.04 0.32 -0.72
CA SER A 31 -17.90 -0.22 0.34
C SER A 31 -18.06 0.75 1.51
N GLY A 32 -17.01 1.48 1.86
CA GLY A 32 -17.06 2.54 2.89
C GLY A 32 -17.99 3.69 2.50
N TRP A 33 -18.03 4.09 1.23
CA TRP A 33 -18.96 5.11 0.73
C TRP A 33 -20.41 4.64 0.80
N GLU A 34 -20.67 3.35 0.56
CA GLU A 34 -22.02 2.80 0.73
C GLU A 34 -22.45 2.76 2.19
N ILE A 35 -21.54 2.39 3.10
CA ILE A 35 -21.79 2.44 4.55
C ILE A 35 -22.08 3.87 4.99
N TYR A 36 -21.31 4.85 4.50
CA TYR A 36 -21.55 6.26 4.75
C TYR A 36 -22.93 6.71 4.24
N ASN A 37 -23.32 6.27 3.04
CA ASN A 37 -24.61 6.62 2.44
C ASN A 37 -25.81 6.14 3.26
N ALA A 38 -25.66 5.10 4.07
CA ALA A 38 -26.72 4.60 4.92
C ALA A 38 -27.02 5.55 6.10
N SER A 39 -26.02 6.30 6.59
CA SER A 39 -26.19 7.33 7.62
C SER A 39 -25.20 8.47 7.36
N PRO A 40 -25.48 9.35 6.38
CA PRO A 40 -24.57 10.41 5.99
C PRO A 40 -24.45 11.47 7.10
N LEU A 41 -23.20 11.84 7.42
CA LEU A 41 -22.89 12.89 8.38
C LEU A 41 -23.00 14.30 7.79
N PHE A 42 -22.98 14.41 6.46
CA PHE A 42 -23.04 15.65 5.71
C PHE A 42 -24.16 15.58 4.67
N ASP A 43 -24.60 16.71 4.15
CA ASP A 43 -25.71 16.82 3.17
C ASP A 43 -25.36 16.34 1.75
N PHE A 44 -24.42 15.39 1.63
CA PHE A 44 -24.11 14.78 0.34
C PHE A 44 -24.09 13.25 0.44
N ARG A 45 -24.33 12.59 -0.69
CA ARG A 45 -24.26 11.13 -0.85
C ARG A 45 -23.42 10.78 -2.07
N PHE A 46 -22.69 9.68 -1.98
CA PHE A 46 -21.95 9.15 -3.12
C PHE A 46 -22.91 8.50 -4.11
N PRO A 47 -22.70 8.71 -5.43
CA PRO A 47 -23.55 8.10 -6.43
C PRO A 47 -23.44 6.57 -6.42
N PRO A 48 -24.53 5.82 -6.68
CA PRO A 48 -24.54 4.35 -6.62
C PRO A 48 -23.49 3.66 -7.50
N GLN A 49 -23.07 4.31 -8.57
CA GLN A 49 -22.05 3.78 -9.49
C GLN A 49 -20.64 3.74 -8.86
N MET A 50 -20.42 4.50 -7.80
CA MET A 50 -19.14 4.60 -7.09
C MET A 50 -19.15 3.81 -5.77
N THR A 51 -20.26 3.17 -5.43
CA THR A 51 -20.41 2.41 -4.18
C THR A 51 -20.46 0.92 -4.44
N LEU A 52 -20.12 0.11 -3.43
CA LEU A 52 -20.09 -1.34 -3.53
C LEU A 52 -20.93 -1.96 -2.41
N GLY A 53 -21.83 -2.88 -2.79
CA GLY A 53 -22.67 -3.61 -1.86
C GLY A 53 -24.17 -3.41 -2.06
N GLY A 54 -24.57 -2.27 -2.67
CA GLY A 54 -25.94 -1.94 -3.05
C GLY A 54 -26.91 -1.65 -1.88
N TRP A 55 -26.55 -2.03 -0.66
CA TRP A 55 -27.26 -1.80 0.60
C TRP A 55 -26.32 -1.98 1.79
N LEU A 56 -26.69 -1.48 2.97
CA LEU A 56 -25.82 -1.44 4.14
C LEU A 56 -25.23 -2.79 4.51
N GLY A 57 -26.04 -3.85 4.59
CA GLY A 57 -25.55 -5.19 4.94
C GLY A 57 -24.58 -5.77 3.91
N GLY A 58 -24.88 -5.55 2.61
CA GLY A 58 -23.99 -5.94 1.53
C GLY A 58 -22.66 -5.17 1.57
N ALA A 59 -22.71 -3.87 1.84
CA ALA A 59 -21.52 -3.04 1.96
C ALA A 59 -20.65 -3.45 3.14
N ILE A 60 -21.23 -3.73 4.30
CA ILE A 60 -20.51 -4.25 5.48
C ILE A 60 -19.86 -5.59 5.16
N GLY A 61 -20.59 -6.51 4.49
CA GLY A 61 -20.07 -7.81 4.08
C GLY A 61 -18.84 -7.68 3.18
N TRP A 62 -18.91 -6.83 2.16
CA TRP A 62 -17.78 -6.52 1.27
C TRP A 62 -16.62 -5.89 2.04
N HIS A 63 -16.89 -4.92 2.89
CA HIS A 63 -15.87 -4.23 3.68
C HIS A 63 -15.09 -5.20 4.57
N LEU A 64 -15.78 -6.07 5.29
CA LEU A 64 -15.16 -7.07 6.15
C LEU A 64 -14.39 -8.12 5.34
N ALA A 65 -14.94 -8.61 4.22
CA ALA A 65 -14.26 -9.57 3.37
C ALA A 65 -12.92 -9.01 2.84
N VAL A 66 -12.94 -7.76 2.38
CA VAL A 66 -11.74 -7.10 1.86
C VAL A 66 -10.75 -6.75 2.98
N MET A 67 -11.23 -6.40 4.17
CA MET A 67 -10.38 -6.24 5.37
C MET A 67 -9.60 -7.52 5.66
N TRP A 68 -10.26 -8.68 5.62
CA TRP A 68 -9.58 -9.98 5.81
C TRP A 68 -8.61 -10.28 4.68
N LEU A 69 -8.94 -9.94 3.44
CA LEU A 69 -8.01 -10.06 2.30
C LEU A 69 -6.74 -9.25 2.53
N LEU A 70 -6.87 -7.99 2.98
CA LEU A 70 -5.73 -7.14 3.32
C LEU A 70 -4.90 -7.71 4.46
N ALA A 71 -5.54 -8.16 5.53
CA ALA A 71 -4.86 -8.75 6.68
C ALA A 71 -4.07 -10.02 6.28
N LEU A 72 -4.68 -10.89 5.48
CA LEU A 72 -4.04 -12.11 4.98
C LEU A 72 -2.86 -11.76 4.05
N ASN A 73 -3.06 -10.85 3.12
CA ASN A 73 -2.02 -10.40 2.19
C ASN A 73 -0.83 -9.77 2.93
N ALA A 74 -1.09 -8.92 3.91
CA ALA A 74 -0.05 -8.33 4.76
C ALA A 74 0.71 -9.41 5.54
N THR A 75 0.01 -10.37 6.13
CA THR A 75 0.62 -11.47 6.88
C THR A 75 1.49 -12.34 5.98
N CYS A 76 0.99 -12.74 4.82
CA CYS A 76 1.75 -13.51 3.83
C CYS A 76 3.01 -12.75 3.38
N TYR A 77 2.88 -11.46 3.11
CA TYR A 77 4.01 -10.62 2.73
C TYR A 77 5.06 -10.52 3.85
N LEU A 78 4.63 -10.30 5.08
CA LEU A 78 5.54 -10.22 6.23
C LEU A 78 6.28 -11.53 6.45
N LEU A 79 5.58 -12.66 6.44
CA LEU A 79 6.20 -13.99 6.57
C LEU A 79 7.21 -14.23 5.45
N TRP A 80 6.82 -14.00 4.20
CA TRP A 80 7.74 -14.13 3.07
C TRP A 80 8.95 -13.21 3.22
N SER A 81 8.75 -11.97 3.63
CA SER A 81 9.82 -10.97 3.82
C SER A 81 10.81 -11.38 4.91
N LEU A 82 10.31 -11.97 5.99
CA LEU A 82 11.14 -12.48 7.08
C LEU A 82 11.96 -13.69 6.64
N PHE A 83 11.31 -14.70 6.01
CA PHE A 83 11.99 -15.94 5.58
C PHE A 83 12.94 -15.73 4.41
N SER A 84 12.63 -14.81 3.49
CA SER A 84 13.49 -14.50 2.33
C SER A 84 14.69 -13.61 2.67
N GLY A 85 14.78 -13.10 3.90
CA GLY A 85 15.82 -12.14 4.30
C GLY A 85 15.67 -10.76 3.64
N HIS A 86 14.55 -10.54 2.92
CA HIS A 86 14.23 -9.26 2.28
C HIS A 86 14.11 -8.14 3.31
N PHE A 87 13.49 -8.44 4.45
CA PHE A 87 13.33 -7.51 5.57
C PHE A 87 14.69 -6.99 6.08
N ARG A 88 15.69 -7.87 6.21
CA ARG A 88 17.03 -7.49 6.71
C ARG A 88 17.86 -6.76 5.66
N ARG A 89 17.68 -7.05 4.36
CA ARG A 89 18.51 -6.48 3.30
C ARG A 89 17.99 -5.13 2.82
N ASP A 90 16.68 -4.98 2.70
CA ASP A 90 16.07 -3.85 1.99
C ASP A 90 15.30 -2.91 2.92
N LEU A 91 14.79 -3.41 4.06
CA LEU A 91 14.02 -2.63 5.03
C LEU A 91 14.82 -2.20 6.28
N LEU A 92 15.76 -3.01 6.75
CA LEU A 92 16.50 -2.77 8.00
C LEU A 92 17.68 -1.78 7.96
N PRO A 93 18.31 -1.35 6.86
CA PRO A 93 19.21 -0.22 6.93
C PRO A 93 18.44 1.13 6.92
N LEU A 94 17.37 1.22 7.72
CA LEU A 94 16.80 2.51 8.10
C LEU A 94 17.75 3.16 9.11
N ARG A 95 18.76 3.86 8.62
CA ARG A 95 19.54 4.78 9.47
C ARG A 95 18.59 5.88 9.90
N VAL A 96 18.27 5.96 11.19
CA VAL A 96 17.37 6.99 11.77
C VAL A 96 17.82 8.39 11.35
N GLY A 97 19.13 8.60 11.16
CA GLY A 97 19.67 9.84 10.61
C GLY A 97 19.29 10.11 9.15
N ALA A 98 19.26 9.06 8.31
CA ALA A 98 18.84 9.21 6.91
C ALA A 98 17.33 9.47 6.82
N LEU A 99 16.52 8.79 7.64
CA LEU A 99 15.08 9.02 7.70
C LEU A 99 14.75 10.47 8.08
N ARG A 100 15.42 11.01 9.11
CA ARG A 100 15.24 12.40 9.54
C ARG A 100 15.65 13.39 8.43
N GLN A 101 16.74 13.10 7.73
CA GLN A 101 17.23 13.92 6.63
C GLN A 101 16.28 13.85 5.43
N ASP A 102 15.77 12.67 5.08
CA ASP A 102 14.83 12.49 3.98
C ASP A 102 13.48 13.15 4.27
N ILE A 103 12.97 13.08 5.50
CA ILE A 103 11.77 13.80 5.94
C ILE A 103 11.99 15.32 5.81
N TRP A 104 13.13 15.83 6.24
CA TRP A 104 13.44 17.25 6.14
C TRP A 104 13.55 17.71 4.70
N LEU A 105 14.17 16.92 3.84
CA LEU A 105 14.27 17.16 2.39
C LEU A 105 12.92 17.05 1.68
N ALA A 106 12.05 16.15 2.14
CA ALA A 106 10.68 16.03 1.63
C ALA A 106 9.84 17.26 2.00
N LEU A 107 9.92 17.72 3.24
CA LEU A 107 9.22 18.92 3.72
C LEU A 107 9.69 20.20 3.02
N THR A 108 10.97 20.24 2.62
CA THR A 108 11.54 21.40 1.90
C THR A 108 11.43 21.26 0.38
N LEU A 109 10.72 20.22 -0.14
CA LEU A 109 10.57 19.91 -1.58
C LEU A 109 11.90 19.80 -2.35
N ARG A 110 13.00 19.49 -1.66
CA ARG A 110 14.35 19.35 -2.22
C ARG A 110 14.81 17.90 -2.34
N LEU A 111 13.89 16.97 -2.61
CA LEU A 111 14.22 15.57 -2.84
C LEU A 111 15.09 15.42 -4.10
N ARG A 112 16.37 15.18 -3.92
CA ARG A 112 17.28 14.80 -5.00
C ARG A 112 17.17 13.30 -5.25
N HIS A 113 16.69 12.90 -6.40
CA HIS A 113 16.74 11.51 -6.85
C HIS A 113 18.20 11.12 -7.13
N ARG A 114 18.78 10.32 -6.25
CA ARG A 114 20.01 9.59 -6.53
C ARG A 114 19.63 8.29 -7.22
N HIS A 115 20.03 8.15 -8.49
CA HIS A 115 19.82 6.92 -9.25
C HIS A 115 20.46 5.73 -8.52
N GLY A 116 19.65 4.71 -8.17
CA GLY A 116 20.12 3.44 -7.63
C GLY A 116 19.96 3.20 -6.11
N HIS A 117 19.51 4.19 -5.32
CA HIS A 117 19.21 4.00 -3.90
C HIS A 117 17.82 4.54 -3.58
N TYR A 118 16.98 3.71 -2.96
CA TYR A 118 15.68 4.15 -2.43
C TYR A 118 15.88 5.08 -1.24
N ASN A 119 15.16 6.18 -1.20
CA ASN A 119 15.06 7.03 -0.02
C ASN A 119 14.36 6.28 1.12
N ALA A 120 14.68 6.62 2.39
CA ALA A 120 14.11 5.96 3.56
C ALA A 120 12.57 6.00 3.57
N ILE A 121 11.96 7.05 3.03
CA ILE A 121 10.49 7.19 2.89
C ILE A 121 9.93 6.20 1.88
N GLN A 122 10.62 5.93 0.76
CA GLN A 122 10.21 4.95 -0.24
C GLN A 122 10.31 3.50 0.24
N LYS A 123 11.10 3.25 1.31
CA LYS A 123 11.20 1.93 1.95
C LYS A 123 10.06 1.65 2.92
N LEU A 124 9.35 2.68 3.37
CA LEU A 124 8.22 2.59 4.31
C LEU A 124 6.85 2.49 3.61
N MET A 125 6.77 2.86 2.33
CA MET A 125 5.58 2.70 1.49
C MET A 125 5.66 1.41 0.67
#